data_7b693238f27e7151a65410c08e835ab0
#
_entry.id   7b693238f27e7151a65410c08e835ab0
#
_cell.length_a   1.000
_cell.length_b   1.000
_cell.length_c   1.000
_cell.angle_alpha   90.00
_cell.angle_beta   90.00
_cell.angle_gamma   90.00
#
_symmetry.space_group_name_H-M   'P 1'
#
loop_
_entity.id
_entity.type
_entity.pdbx_description
1 polymer ?
#
loop_
_entity_poly.entity_id
_entity_poly.type
_entity_poly.pdbx_seq_one_letter_code
_entity_poly.pdbx_strand_id
1 'polypeptide(L)'
;AGVYLFSAAKIEKELQHLHENQVKRQISQIDDKLEGLEIMLSQLAYDPRLMNGLADADLQTDFQTTYKLSKSLFLLQDQNPLIHKVELFIQGKEPILLNPEYSGLTDRKILKAYHSLLEGGQNVYWKDMSGASSGMALVHKIPGGISEPFGALILTLDERELGRLLESLSPYSKGTALLFHHNQKPVSWSNRGKTNFESALKERLEKQKNPQGSFVMDWSGGAYSVSYGRMDRLNQEWTYVSASPMSAITAPVLFLSKLIASVSIAGIVLAFILAWYASHKIYSPVARLIKLCSGEGKAAYFPDEFHWLEKRWEDLSEESGRLKKELPHAANVFFQRLLSGYFADESERNLRDRLKRWGWEAKDNVFTIIDVQLTGLYEGNGSFTKKDESLAGFLLGNITRELAGRTFNHIYMTDVRSLSLAVLLASGRNTAFKEEIAQFVRELTDVIYSISKLHVT
;
A
#
# COMPACT_ATOMS: atom_id res chain seq x y z
N ALA A 1 11.35 -32.74 -0.30
CA ALA A 1 10.08 -32.79 -1.06
C ALA A 1 8.87 -32.84 -0.11
N GLY A 2 8.83 -33.71 0.92
CA GLY A 2 7.68 -33.85 1.84
C GLY A 2 7.34 -32.59 2.64
N VAL A 3 8.33 -31.89 3.17
CA VAL A 3 8.14 -30.61 3.90
C VAL A 3 7.60 -29.54 2.98
N TYR A 4 8.01 -29.50 1.72
CA TYR A 4 7.53 -28.54 0.73
C TYR A 4 6.06 -28.76 0.38
N LEU A 5 5.65 -30.03 0.17
CA LEU A 5 4.24 -30.38 -0.13
C LEU A 5 3.31 -30.08 1.06
N PHE A 6 3.76 -30.39 2.29
CA PHE A 6 3.00 -30.09 3.50
C PHE A 6 2.87 -28.57 3.74
N SER A 7 3.95 -27.84 3.51
CA SER A 7 3.93 -26.37 3.62
C SER A 7 3.04 -25.73 2.55
N ALA A 8 3.05 -26.25 1.32
CA ALA A 8 2.21 -25.74 0.23
C ALA A 8 0.72 -25.90 0.55
N ALA A 9 0.29 -27.08 1.02
CA ALA A 9 -1.10 -27.32 1.41
C ALA A 9 -1.56 -26.46 2.59
N LYS A 10 -0.67 -26.22 3.57
CA LYS A 10 -0.95 -25.32 4.69
C LYS A 10 -1.07 -23.86 4.26
N ILE A 11 -0.18 -23.41 3.38
CA ILE A 11 -0.19 -22.07 2.80
C ILE A 11 -1.47 -21.87 1.97
N GLU A 12 -1.87 -22.84 1.19
CA GLU A 12 -3.09 -22.80 0.39
C GLU A 12 -4.34 -22.60 1.27
N LYS A 13 -4.45 -23.34 2.36
CA LYS A 13 -5.53 -23.20 3.33
C LYS A 13 -5.52 -21.83 4.03
N GLU A 14 -4.35 -21.33 4.38
CA GLU A 14 -4.20 -20.02 5.01
C GLU A 14 -4.57 -18.88 4.04
N LEU A 15 -4.15 -19.00 2.78
CA LEU A 15 -4.52 -18.04 1.73
C LEU A 15 -6.03 -18.05 1.46
N GLN A 16 -6.68 -19.21 1.51
CA GLN A 16 -8.13 -19.31 1.40
C GLN A 16 -8.83 -18.59 2.56
N HIS A 17 -8.36 -18.76 3.80
CA HIS A 17 -8.87 -18.04 4.97
C HIS A 17 -8.66 -16.52 4.88
N LEU A 18 -7.50 -16.11 4.41
CA LEU A 18 -7.22 -14.69 4.20
C LEU A 18 -8.14 -14.09 3.15
N HIS A 19 -8.38 -14.82 2.06
CA HIS A 19 -9.32 -14.41 1.02
C HIS A 19 -10.76 -14.30 1.57
N GLU A 20 -11.23 -15.30 2.32
CA GLU A 20 -12.54 -15.28 2.98
C GLU A 20 -12.69 -14.03 3.89
N ASN A 21 -11.70 -13.76 4.73
CA ASN A 21 -11.72 -12.60 5.62
C ASN A 21 -11.67 -11.27 4.86
N GLN A 22 -10.98 -11.23 3.72
CA GLN A 22 -10.97 -10.06 2.84
C GLN A 22 -12.35 -9.85 2.22
N VAL A 23 -12.96 -10.89 1.67
CA VAL A 23 -14.31 -10.84 1.09
C VAL A 23 -15.31 -10.37 2.15
N LYS A 24 -15.26 -10.91 3.36
CA LYS A 24 -16.15 -10.52 4.47
C LYS A 24 -16.02 -9.02 4.80
N ARG A 25 -14.81 -8.46 4.83
CA ARG A 25 -14.61 -7.02 5.08
C ARG A 25 -15.13 -6.16 3.94
N GLN A 26 -14.92 -6.57 2.72
CA GLN A 26 -15.38 -5.82 1.55
C GLN A 26 -16.92 -5.84 1.44
N ILE A 27 -17.55 -6.97 1.77
CA ILE A 27 -19.02 -7.05 1.72
C ILE A 27 -19.66 -6.19 2.82
N SER A 28 -19.05 -6.08 4.00
CA SER A 28 -19.51 -5.15 5.03
C SER A 28 -19.53 -3.71 4.52
N GLN A 29 -18.53 -3.30 3.74
CA GLN A 29 -18.50 -1.98 3.12
C GLN A 29 -19.61 -1.79 2.05
N ILE A 30 -19.96 -2.85 1.32
CA ILE A 30 -21.08 -2.81 0.37
C ILE A 30 -22.40 -2.72 1.13
N ASP A 31 -22.54 -3.50 2.20
CA ASP A 31 -23.71 -3.49 3.08
C ASP A 31 -23.93 -2.11 3.70
N ASP A 32 -22.89 -1.49 4.26
CA ASP A 32 -22.93 -0.12 4.81
C ASP A 32 -23.36 0.91 3.75
N LYS A 33 -22.91 0.74 2.51
CA LYS A 33 -23.30 1.64 1.39
C LYS A 33 -24.78 1.48 1.03
N LEU A 34 -25.28 0.23 0.97
CA LEU A 34 -26.70 -0.02 0.70
C LEU A 34 -27.57 0.49 1.85
N GLU A 35 -27.13 0.31 3.11
CA GLU A 35 -27.79 0.89 4.28
C GLU A 35 -27.85 2.42 4.20
N GLY A 36 -26.76 3.05 3.79
CA GLY A 36 -26.72 4.49 3.56
C GLY A 36 -27.78 4.95 2.55
N LEU A 37 -28.00 4.18 1.47
CA LEU A 37 -29.06 4.47 0.49
C LEU A 37 -30.48 4.29 1.08
N GLU A 38 -30.69 3.27 1.90
CA GLU A 38 -31.98 3.02 2.57
C GLU A 38 -32.31 4.15 3.55
N ILE A 39 -31.33 4.60 4.33
CA ILE A 39 -31.49 5.72 5.26
C ILE A 39 -31.76 7.01 4.47
N MET A 40 -31.01 7.27 3.41
CA MET A 40 -31.11 8.47 2.59
C MET A 40 -32.50 8.56 1.91
N LEU A 41 -32.98 7.48 1.33
CA LEU A 41 -34.32 7.44 0.73
C LEU A 41 -35.43 7.59 1.78
N SER A 42 -35.26 6.96 2.94
CA SER A 42 -36.19 7.08 4.05
C SER A 42 -36.26 8.52 4.58
N GLN A 43 -35.12 9.18 4.73
CA GLN A 43 -35.08 10.61 5.13
C GLN A 43 -35.86 11.49 4.16
N LEU A 44 -35.71 11.24 2.85
CA LEU A 44 -36.48 11.98 1.85
C LEU A 44 -37.98 11.63 1.93
N ALA A 45 -38.34 10.36 2.13
CA ALA A 45 -39.73 9.92 2.22
C ALA A 45 -40.49 10.55 3.41
N TYR A 46 -39.77 10.82 4.51
CA TYR A 46 -40.35 11.53 5.68
C TYR A 46 -40.23 13.05 5.60
N ASP A 47 -39.81 13.62 4.45
CA ASP A 47 -39.85 15.06 4.27
C ASP A 47 -41.30 15.58 4.35
N PRO A 48 -41.59 16.59 5.18
CA PRO A 48 -42.96 17.14 5.33
C PRO A 48 -43.60 17.56 4.02
N ARG A 49 -42.83 17.92 3.02
CA ARG A 49 -43.32 18.26 1.67
C ARG A 49 -43.88 17.08 0.89
N LEU A 50 -43.38 15.86 1.18
CA LEU A 50 -43.85 14.63 0.58
C LEU A 50 -45.00 13.99 1.40
N MET A 51 -45.02 14.26 2.69
CA MET A 51 -46.03 13.68 3.58
C MET A 51 -47.36 14.45 3.60
N ASN A 52 -47.27 15.80 3.52
CA ASN A 52 -48.44 16.67 3.71
C ASN A 52 -48.89 17.28 2.39
N GLY A 53 -50.10 16.92 1.94
CA GLY A 53 -50.76 17.56 0.84
C GLY A 53 -50.40 17.16 -0.57
N LEU A 54 -49.40 16.22 -0.75
CA LEU A 54 -48.96 15.82 -2.08
C LEU A 54 -50.01 14.90 -2.78
N ALA A 55 -50.83 14.19 -2.02
CA ALA A 55 -51.90 13.35 -2.56
C ALA A 55 -52.97 14.13 -3.32
N ASP A 56 -53.23 15.34 -2.88
CA ASP A 56 -54.24 16.24 -3.46
C ASP A 56 -53.63 17.39 -4.28
N ALA A 57 -52.31 17.46 -4.33
CA ALA A 57 -51.61 18.55 -5.06
C ALA A 57 -51.70 18.35 -6.58
N ASP A 58 -52.15 19.39 -7.27
CA ASP A 58 -52.06 19.44 -8.72
C ASP A 58 -50.63 19.89 -9.15
N LEU A 59 -49.76 18.91 -9.26
CA LEU A 59 -48.37 19.14 -9.66
C LEU A 59 -48.20 19.64 -11.08
N GLN A 60 -49.28 19.63 -11.90
CA GLN A 60 -49.24 20.20 -13.23
C GLN A 60 -49.33 21.73 -13.17
N THR A 61 -50.05 22.26 -12.21
CA THR A 61 -50.25 23.73 -12.06
C THR A 61 -49.34 24.31 -10.99
N ASP A 62 -48.93 23.57 -9.96
CA ASP A 62 -48.00 24.03 -8.92
C ASP A 62 -46.53 23.81 -9.34
N PHE A 63 -46.06 24.64 -10.25
CA PHE A 63 -44.68 24.58 -10.70
C PHE A 63 -43.65 24.80 -9.59
N GLN A 64 -43.98 25.51 -8.51
CA GLN A 64 -43.03 25.77 -7.44
C GLN A 64 -42.78 24.50 -6.60
N THR A 65 -43.82 23.79 -6.28
CA THR A 65 -43.70 22.49 -5.56
C THR A 65 -43.03 21.45 -6.43
N THR A 66 -43.46 21.32 -7.69
CA THR A 66 -42.85 20.40 -8.65
C THR A 66 -41.36 20.67 -8.83
N TYR A 67 -40.95 21.94 -8.99
CA TYR A 67 -39.54 22.29 -9.11
C TYR A 67 -38.73 21.95 -7.85
N LYS A 68 -39.24 22.21 -6.64
CA LYS A 68 -38.56 21.87 -5.39
C LYS A 68 -38.39 20.38 -5.24
N LEU A 69 -39.39 19.58 -5.60
CA LEU A 69 -39.33 18.11 -5.57
C LEU A 69 -38.33 17.60 -6.58
N SER A 70 -38.42 18.03 -7.85
CA SER A 70 -37.44 17.68 -8.90
C SER A 70 -36.03 17.97 -8.48
N LYS A 71 -35.79 19.16 -7.90
CA LYS A 71 -34.48 19.54 -7.39
C LYS A 71 -34.01 18.63 -6.27
N SER A 72 -34.90 18.22 -5.36
CA SER A 72 -34.55 17.29 -4.28
C SER A 72 -34.19 15.91 -4.82
N LEU A 73 -34.94 15.39 -5.80
CA LEU A 73 -34.64 14.14 -6.47
C LEU A 73 -33.31 14.18 -7.22
N PHE A 74 -33.08 15.26 -7.95
CA PHE A 74 -31.82 15.47 -8.68
C PHE A 74 -30.61 15.52 -7.73
N LEU A 75 -30.70 16.28 -6.63
CA LEU A 75 -29.63 16.37 -5.65
C LEU A 75 -29.34 15.00 -5.02
N LEU A 76 -30.37 14.22 -4.73
CA LEU A 76 -30.19 12.87 -4.19
C LEU A 76 -29.48 11.97 -5.20
N GLN A 77 -29.87 12.04 -6.47
CA GLN A 77 -29.26 11.26 -7.55
C GLN A 77 -27.77 11.59 -7.73
N ASP A 78 -27.41 12.88 -7.67
CA ASP A 78 -26.05 13.35 -7.90
C ASP A 78 -25.10 13.09 -6.70
N GLN A 79 -25.66 12.89 -5.49
CA GLN A 79 -24.86 12.71 -4.27
C GLN A 79 -24.14 11.37 -4.19
N ASN A 80 -24.64 10.33 -4.87
CA ASN A 80 -24.08 9.00 -4.73
C ASN A 80 -23.98 8.28 -6.08
N PRO A 81 -22.79 7.87 -6.51
CA PRO A 81 -22.59 7.22 -7.80
C PRO A 81 -23.30 5.87 -7.94
N LEU A 82 -23.69 5.23 -6.83
CA LEU A 82 -24.51 4.02 -6.87
C LEU A 82 -25.95 4.25 -7.31
N ILE A 83 -26.39 5.50 -7.36
CA ILE A 83 -27.73 5.85 -7.77
C ILE A 83 -27.76 6.10 -9.27
N HIS A 84 -28.45 5.25 -10.00
CA HIS A 84 -28.70 5.48 -11.43
C HIS A 84 -29.75 6.57 -11.62
N LYS A 85 -30.88 6.46 -10.90
CA LYS A 85 -31.97 7.44 -10.92
C LYS A 85 -32.80 7.39 -9.66
N VAL A 86 -33.47 8.51 -9.36
CA VAL A 86 -34.47 8.62 -8.30
C VAL A 86 -35.76 9.11 -8.91
N GLU A 87 -36.84 8.39 -8.63
CA GLU A 87 -38.16 8.67 -9.18
C GLU A 87 -39.18 8.83 -8.04
N LEU A 88 -40.12 9.73 -8.22
CA LEU A 88 -41.29 9.87 -7.38
C LEU A 88 -42.53 9.53 -8.20
N PHE A 89 -43.16 8.43 -7.86
CA PHE A 89 -44.46 8.03 -8.41
C PHE A 89 -45.58 8.47 -7.49
N ILE A 90 -46.62 9.10 -8.06
CA ILE A 90 -47.83 9.50 -7.34
C ILE A 90 -49.04 8.91 -8.06
N GLN A 91 -49.81 8.16 -7.30
CA GLN A 91 -51.08 7.62 -7.75
C GLN A 91 -52.18 8.66 -7.56
N GLY A 92 -52.85 9.07 -8.62
CA GLY A 92 -53.93 10.03 -8.59
C GLY A 92 -54.91 9.79 -9.74
N LYS A 93 -55.82 10.71 -9.98
CA LYS A 93 -56.71 10.66 -11.16
C LYS A 93 -55.88 10.61 -12.45
N GLU A 94 -54.79 11.39 -12.45
CA GLU A 94 -53.76 11.37 -13.47
C GLU A 94 -52.45 10.97 -12.81
N PRO A 95 -51.98 9.74 -13.03
CA PRO A 95 -50.73 9.24 -12.40
C PRO A 95 -49.52 10.02 -12.91
N ILE A 96 -48.65 10.45 -11.99
CA ILE A 96 -47.52 11.31 -12.24
C ILE A 96 -46.21 10.59 -11.89
N LEU A 97 -45.22 10.75 -12.73
CA LEU A 97 -43.85 10.34 -12.49
C LEU A 97 -42.91 11.53 -12.59
N LEU A 98 -42.18 11.82 -11.52
CA LEU A 98 -41.07 12.78 -11.50
C LEU A 98 -39.76 12.00 -11.54
N ASN A 99 -38.97 12.19 -12.63
CA ASN A 99 -37.71 11.48 -12.85
C ASN A 99 -36.62 12.45 -13.38
N PRO A 100 -35.96 13.23 -12.62
CA PRO A 100 -36.50 14.37 -11.87
C PRO A 100 -37.41 15.26 -12.71
N GLU A 101 -37.50 15.08 -14.02
CA GLU A 101 -38.43 15.80 -14.89
C GLU A 101 -39.86 15.25 -14.73
N TYR A 102 -40.81 16.12 -14.89
CA TYR A 102 -42.23 15.78 -14.86
C TYR A 102 -42.62 14.95 -16.09
N SER A 103 -43.24 13.81 -15.88
CA SER A 103 -43.77 12.95 -16.93
C SER A 103 -45.17 12.40 -16.56
N GLY A 104 -46.17 12.63 -17.39
CA GLY A 104 -47.44 11.94 -17.29
C GLY A 104 -47.30 10.47 -17.76
N LEU A 105 -47.77 9.53 -16.96
CA LEU A 105 -47.73 8.12 -17.30
C LEU A 105 -48.98 7.71 -18.10
N THR A 106 -48.80 7.60 -19.43
CA THR A 106 -49.90 7.16 -20.35
C THR A 106 -49.79 5.72 -20.76
N ASP A 107 -48.58 5.10 -20.65
CA ASP A 107 -48.42 3.69 -20.98
C ASP A 107 -48.95 2.78 -19.86
N ARG A 108 -50.02 2.01 -20.21
CA ARG A 108 -50.69 1.09 -19.27
C ARG A 108 -49.77 0.01 -18.68
N LYS A 109 -48.75 -0.42 -19.42
CA LYS A 109 -47.81 -1.46 -18.91
C LYS A 109 -46.91 -0.87 -17.85
N ILE A 110 -46.37 0.29 -18.12
CA ILE A 110 -45.50 1.03 -17.19
C ILE A 110 -46.32 1.40 -15.95
N LEU A 111 -47.50 1.97 -16.15
CA LEU A 111 -48.40 2.33 -15.05
C LEU A 111 -48.72 1.15 -14.13
N LYS A 112 -49.05 -0.04 -14.70
CA LYS A 112 -49.30 -1.25 -13.92
C LYS A 112 -48.08 -1.67 -13.11
N ALA A 113 -46.88 -1.52 -13.66
CA ALA A 113 -45.65 -1.83 -12.95
C ALA A 113 -45.45 -0.92 -11.72
N TYR A 114 -45.69 0.40 -11.87
CA TYR A 114 -45.59 1.34 -10.75
C TYR A 114 -46.69 1.13 -9.70
N HIS A 115 -47.93 0.87 -10.13
CA HIS A 115 -49.01 0.53 -9.21
C HIS A 115 -48.70 -0.71 -8.36
N SER A 116 -48.09 -1.72 -8.96
CA SER A 116 -47.67 -2.91 -8.23
C SER A 116 -46.62 -2.67 -7.13
N LEU A 117 -45.99 -1.48 -7.11
CA LEU A 117 -45.08 -1.07 -6.05
C LEU A 117 -45.84 -0.62 -4.79
N LEU A 118 -47.07 -0.18 -4.92
CA LEU A 118 -47.88 0.24 -3.79
C LEU A 118 -48.54 -0.94 -3.10
N GLU A 119 -48.61 -2.10 -3.77
CA GLU A 119 -49.19 -3.32 -3.23
C GLU A 119 -48.28 -3.97 -2.17
N GLY A 120 -48.85 -4.81 -1.28
CA GLY A 120 -48.09 -5.53 -0.25
C GLY A 120 -47.93 -4.76 1.06
N GLY A 121 -47.47 -5.45 2.11
CA GLY A 121 -47.45 -4.94 3.49
C GLY A 121 -46.12 -4.20 3.89
N GLN A 122 -45.09 -4.26 3.07
CA GLN A 122 -43.84 -3.61 3.38
C GLN A 122 -43.83 -2.16 2.87
N ASN A 123 -43.37 -1.23 3.69
CA ASN A 123 -43.27 0.19 3.31
C ASN A 123 -41.94 0.50 2.60
N VAL A 124 -40.87 -0.22 2.96
CA VAL A 124 -39.54 -0.09 2.35
C VAL A 124 -39.07 -1.47 1.96
N TYR A 125 -38.64 -1.63 0.71
CA TYR A 125 -38.17 -2.93 0.22
C TYR A 125 -37.38 -2.79 -1.08
N TRP A 126 -36.54 -3.78 -1.37
CA TRP A 126 -35.85 -3.91 -2.63
C TRP A 126 -36.66 -4.71 -3.64
N LYS A 127 -36.67 -4.28 -4.90
CA LYS A 127 -37.40 -4.97 -5.98
C LYS A 127 -36.65 -4.90 -7.29
N ASP A 128 -36.61 -5.99 -8.04
CA ASP A 128 -36.15 -6.03 -9.42
C ASP A 128 -37.21 -5.42 -10.33
N MET A 129 -36.89 -4.32 -11.00
CA MET A 129 -37.74 -3.55 -11.89
C MET A 129 -37.62 -4.00 -13.35
N SER A 130 -37.44 -5.29 -13.61
CA SER A 130 -37.32 -5.81 -14.97
C SER A 130 -38.57 -5.48 -15.81
N GLY A 131 -38.39 -4.52 -16.74
CA GLY A 131 -39.46 -4.15 -17.72
C GLY A 131 -39.76 -2.66 -17.85
N ALA A 132 -39.75 -1.87 -16.79
CA ALA A 132 -40.01 -0.42 -16.84
C ALA A 132 -38.73 0.42 -16.62
N SER A 133 -37.86 -0.04 -15.74
CA SER A 133 -36.56 0.48 -15.48
C SER A 133 -35.66 -0.71 -15.19
N SER A 134 -34.77 -1.05 -16.09
CA SER A 134 -33.92 -2.24 -15.91
C SER A 134 -33.00 -2.02 -14.69
N GLY A 135 -33.13 -2.85 -13.65
CA GLY A 135 -32.22 -2.86 -12.51
C GLY A 135 -32.91 -3.07 -11.16
N MET A 136 -32.08 -3.22 -10.13
CA MET A 136 -32.55 -3.31 -8.74
C MET A 136 -32.92 -1.93 -8.21
N ALA A 137 -34.12 -1.82 -7.65
CA ALA A 137 -34.63 -0.58 -7.08
C ALA A 137 -34.99 -0.72 -5.61
N LEU A 138 -34.68 0.29 -4.83
CA LEU A 138 -35.19 0.50 -3.48
C LEU A 138 -36.46 1.31 -3.56
N VAL A 139 -37.53 0.77 -3.01
CA VAL A 139 -38.86 1.39 -3.03
C VAL A 139 -39.23 1.79 -1.60
N HIS A 140 -39.64 3.05 -1.44
CA HIS A 140 -40.23 3.56 -0.20
C HIS A 140 -41.59 4.17 -0.48
N LYS A 141 -42.63 3.57 0.11
CA LYS A 141 -43.99 4.01 -0.06
C LYS A 141 -44.26 5.33 0.69
N ILE A 142 -45.17 6.15 0.17
CA ILE A 142 -45.53 7.45 0.73
C ILE A 142 -47.07 7.50 0.92
N PRO A 143 -47.54 7.90 2.10
CA PRO A 143 -46.82 8.03 3.35
C PRO A 143 -46.36 6.66 3.84
N GLY A 144 -45.18 6.66 4.50
CA GLY A 144 -44.69 5.49 5.21
C GLY A 144 -45.55 5.24 6.45
N GLY A 145 -45.95 4.02 6.73
CA GLY A 145 -46.69 3.69 7.94
C GLY A 145 -48.00 2.92 7.72
N ILE A 146 -49.04 3.23 8.52
CA ILE A 146 -50.33 2.48 8.57
C ILE A 146 -51.31 3.00 7.50
N SER A 147 -51.09 4.18 6.96
CA SER A 147 -51.97 4.77 5.95
C SER A 147 -51.81 4.12 4.58
N GLU A 148 -52.90 4.07 3.79
CA GLU A 148 -52.81 3.62 2.41
C GLU A 148 -51.80 4.52 1.61
N PRO A 149 -50.81 3.93 0.93
CA PRO A 149 -49.84 4.70 0.21
C PRO A 149 -50.46 5.29 -1.05
N PHE A 150 -50.28 6.58 -1.24
CA PHE A 150 -50.67 7.27 -2.48
C PHE A 150 -49.53 7.40 -3.48
N GLY A 151 -48.31 7.05 -3.10
CA GLY A 151 -47.16 7.14 -3.97
C GLY A 151 -45.96 6.34 -3.47
N ALA A 152 -44.88 6.41 -4.21
CA ALA A 152 -43.60 5.79 -3.84
C ALA A 152 -42.41 6.59 -4.35
N LEU A 153 -41.38 6.65 -3.54
CA LEU A 153 -40.01 7.00 -3.97
C LEU A 153 -39.32 5.73 -4.43
N ILE A 154 -38.70 5.77 -5.58
CA ILE A 154 -38.01 4.66 -6.20
C ILE A 154 -36.58 5.10 -6.52
N LEU A 155 -35.60 4.42 -5.91
CA LEU A 155 -34.18 4.62 -6.16
C LEU A 155 -33.63 3.41 -6.90
N THR A 156 -33.24 3.59 -8.16
CA THR A 156 -32.66 2.51 -8.97
C THR A 156 -31.16 2.54 -8.87
N LEU A 157 -30.54 1.37 -8.60
CA LEU A 157 -29.08 1.24 -8.53
C LEU A 157 -28.44 1.32 -9.92
N ASP A 158 -27.24 1.90 -9.98
CA ASP A 158 -26.40 1.81 -11.15
C ASP A 158 -25.66 0.45 -11.15
N GLU A 159 -26.03 -0.41 -12.10
CA GLU A 159 -25.44 -1.76 -12.21
C GLU A 159 -23.92 -1.71 -12.46
N ARG A 160 -23.41 -0.70 -13.15
CA ARG A 160 -21.97 -0.56 -13.44
C ARG A 160 -21.20 -0.19 -12.21
N GLU A 161 -21.68 0.77 -11.43
CA GLU A 161 -21.04 1.18 -10.18
C GLU A 161 -21.12 0.07 -9.12
N LEU A 162 -22.25 -0.62 -9.03
CA LEU A 162 -22.37 -1.80 -8.18
C LEU A 162 -21.42 -2.92 -8.64
N GLY A 163 -21.27 -3.14 -9.95
CA GLY A 163 -20.32 -4.07 -10.52
C GLY A 163 -18.87 -3.73 -10.15
N ARG A 164 -18.49 -2.45 -10.20
CA ARG A 164 -17.15 -1.99 -9.76
C ARG A 164 -16.91 -2.24 -8.27
N LEU A 165 -17.91 -2.04 -7.42
CA LEU A 165 -17.80 -2.40 -6.01
C LEU A 165 -17.59 -3.90 -5.83
N LEU A 166 -18.30 -4.72 -6.61
CA LEU A 166 -18.14 -6.17 -6.57
C LEU A 166 -16.78 -6.63 -7.09
N GLU A 167 -16.12 -5.87 -7.98
CA GLU A 167 -14.76 -6.18 -8.42
C GLU A 167 -13.77 -6.22 -7.24
N SER A 168 -14.00 -5.41 -6.21
CA SER A 168 -13.18 -5.43 -5.00
C SER A 168 -13.26 -6.75 -4.22
N LEU A 169 -14.34 -7.51 -4.37
CA LEU A 169 -14.49 -8.83 -3.75
C LEU A 169 -13.60 -9.90 -4.41
N SER A 170 -13.17 -9.66 -5.63
CA SER A 170 -12.29 -10.57 -6.37
C SER A 170 -11.15 -9.78 -7.02
N PRO A 171 -10.10 -9.41 -6.26
CA PRO A 171 -8.99 -8.61 -6.75
C PRO A 171 -8.11 -9.34 -7.78
N TYR A 172 -8.42 -10.61 -8.04
CA TYR A 172 -7.66 -11.43 -8.98
C TYR A 172 -8.24 -11.34 -10.40
N SER A 173 -7.38 -11.12 -11.38
CA SER A 173 -7.72 -10.82 -12.78
C SER A 173 -8.65 -11.80 -13.50
N LYS A 174 -8.88 -12.99 -12.94
CA LYS A 174 -9.78 -14.02 -13.49
C LYS A 174 -10.89 -14.40 -12.53
N GLY A 175 -11.05 -13.65 -11.45
CA GLY A 175 -12.12 -13.88 -10.48
C GLY A 175 -13.45 -13.29 -10.95
N THR A 176 -14.53 -13.72 -10.33
CA THR A 176 -15.89 -13.24 -10.55
C THR A 176 -16.55 -13.02 -9.20
N ALA A 177 -17.21 -11.90 -9.03
CA ALA A 177 -18.07 -11.66 -7.89
C ALA A 177 -19.52 -11.44 -8.35
N LEU A 178 -20.45 -11.96 -7.60
CA LEU A 178 -21.88 -11.97 -7.88
C LEU A 178 -22.64 -11.52 -6.65
N LEU A 179 -23.70 -10.77 -6.87
CA LEU A 179 -24.67 -10.40 -5.84
C LEU A 179 -26.06 -10.86 -6.28
N PHE A 180 -26.68 -11.72 -5.49
CA PHE A 180 -28.02 -12.24 -5.72
C PHE A 180 -29.00 -11.60 -4.74
N HIS A 181 -30.17 -11.27 -5.22
CA HIS A 181 -31.32 -10.90 -4.43
C HIS A 181 -32.31 -12.04 -4.45
N HIS A 182 -32.67 -12.56 -3.27
CA HIS A 182 -33.69 -13.60 -3.08
C HIS A 182 -33.49 -14.83 -3.99
N ASN A 183 -32.25 -15.31 -4.13
CA ASN A 183 -31.87 -16.49 -4.93
C ASN A 183 -32.29 -16.46 -6.42
N GLN A 184 -32.57 -15.26 -6.95
CA GLN A 184 -32.93 -15.05 -8.35
C GLN A 184 -31.69 -14.85 -9.26
N LYS A 185 -31.89 -14.20 -10.39
CA LYS A 185 -30.78 -13.78 -11.26
C LYS A 185 -29.85 -12.83 -10.52
N PRO A 186 -28.56 -12.85 -10.81
CA PRO A 186 -27.64 -11.92 -10.17
C PRO A 186 -28.05 -10.48 -10.47
N VAL A 187 -28.11 -9.66 -9.44
CA VAL A 187 -28.40 -8.23 -9.53
C VAL A 187 -27.26 -7.49 -10.22
N SER A 188 -26.05 -7.90 -9.91
CA SER A 188 -24.85 -7.37 -10.55
C SER A 188 -23.72 -8.39 -10.50
N TRP A 189 -22.77 -8.28 -11.42
CA TRP A 189 -21.57 -9.10 -11.47
C TRP A 189 -20.37 -8.33 -12.00
N SER A 190 -19.22 -8.66 -11.45
CA SER A 190 -17.94 -8.27 -12.02
C SER A 190 -17.53 -9.31 -13.06
N ASN A 191 -17.27 -8.95 -14.28
CA ASN A 191 -16.80 -9.85 -15.35
C ASN A 191 -17.90 -10.71 -16.01
N ARG A 192 -18.75 -10.09 -16.82
CA ARG A 192 -19.77 -10.74 -17.68
C ARG A 192 -19.13 -11.72 -18.66
N GLY A 193 -19.54 -12.97 -18.69
CA GLY A 193 -19.18 -13.88 -19.78
C GLY A 193 -19.18 -15.38 -19.46
N LYS A 194 -19.59 -15.81 -18.26
CA LYS A 194 -19.55 -17.22 -17.87
C LYS A 194 -20.92 -17.74 -17.37
N THR A 195 -21.97 -17.60 -18.17
CA THR A 195 -23.33 -18.02 -17.80
C THR A 195 -23.41 -19.46 -17.29
N ASN A 196 -22.61 -20.38 -17.82
CA ASN A 196 -22.58 -21.77 -17.35
C ASN A 196 -21.87 -21.89 -15.97
N PHE A 197 -20.90 -21.03 -15.66
CA PHE A 197 -20.25 -21.00 -14.36
C PHE A 197 -21.21 -20.51 -13.25
N GLU A 198 -22.01 -19.50 -13.57
CA GLU A 198 -22.99 -18.93 -12.64
C GLU A 198 -24.05 -19.97 -12.24
N SER A 199 -24.55 -20.77 -13.22
CA SER A 199 -25.53 -21.81 -12.96
C SER A 199 -24.96 -22.93 -12.06
N ALA A 200 -23.73 -23.37 -12.33
CA ALA A 200 -23.06 -24.39 -11.51
C ALA A 200 -22.74 -23.86 -10.10
N LEU A 201 -22.39 -22.58 -10.00
CA LEU A 201 -22.12 -21.92 -8.72
C LEU A 201 -23.40 -21.84 -7.88
N LYS A 202 -24.52 -21.45 -8.50
CA LYS A 202 -25.84 -21.37 -7.84
C LYS A 202 -26.30 -22.74 -7.32
N GLU A 203 -26.20 -23.79 -8.13
CA GLU A 203 -26.55 -25.16 -7.71
C GLU A 203 -25.69 -25.62 -6.50
N ARG A 204 -24.41 -25.22 -6.46
CA ARG A 204 -23.53 -25.58 -5.36
C ARG A 204 -23.83 -24.76 -4.08
N LEU A 205 -24.22 -23.50 -4.23
CA LEU A 205 -24.64 -22.62 -3.12
C LEU A 205 -25.94 -23.10 -2.46
N GLU A 206 -26.91 -23.54 -3.22
CA GLU A 206 -28.19 -24.06 -2.68
C GLU A 206 -27.99 -25.29 -1.78
N LYS A 207 -26.90 -26.04 -1.99
CA LYS A 207 -26.53 -27.20 -1.15
C LYS A 207 -25.82 -26.78 0.16
N GLN A 208 -25.44 -25.49 0.32
CA GLN A 208 -24.77 -25.01 1.53
C GLN A 208 -25.81 -24.59 2.59
N LYS A 209 -25.72 -25.23 3.75
CA LYS A 209 -26.64 -24.96 4.89
C LYS A 209 -26.19 -23.75 5.73
N ASN A 210 -24.90 -23.44 5.71
CA ASN A 210 -24.36 -22.34 6.51
C ASN A 210 -24.65 -20.99 5.86
N PRO A 211 -24.92 -19.94 6.65
CA PRO A 211 -25.18 -18.59 6.09
C PRO A 211 -23.94 -17.96 5.46
N GLN A 212 -22.74 -18.39 5.84
CA GLN A 212 -21.47 -17.91 5.28
C GLN A 212 -20.44 -19.02 5.27
N GLY A 213 -19.50 -18.96 4.37
CA GLY A 213 -18.41 -19.92 4.30
C GLY A 213 -17.61 -19.83 3.01
N SER A 214 -16.69 -20.78 2.88
CA SER A 214 -15.92 -20.95 1.66
C SER A 214 -15.82 -22.43 1.28
N PHE A 215 -15.69 -22.69 -0.02
CA PHE A 215 -15.45 -24.03 -0.56
C PHE A 215 -14.61 -23.94 -1.84
N VAL A 216 -14.03 -25.06 -2.21
CA VAL A 216 -13.31 -25.17 -3.48
C VAL A 216 -14.23 -25.86 -4.49
N MET A 217 -14.27 -25.30 -5.70
CA MET A 217 -15.05 -25.84 -6.83
C MET A 217 -14.13 -25.99 -8.03
N ASP A 218 -14.17 -27.20 -8.62
CA ASP A 218 -13.47 -27.44 -9.89
C ASP A 218 -14.34 -27.00 -11.07
N TRP A 219 -13.79 -26.15 -11.93
CA TRP A 219 -14.49 -25.66 -13.12
C TRP A 219 -13.52 -25.48 -14.28
N SER A 220 -13.89 -26.02 -15.45
CA SER A 220 -13.13 -25.86 -16.72
C SER A 220 -11.62 -26.16 -16.59
N GLY A 221 -11.28 -27.19 -15.81
CA GLY A 221 -9.89 -27.62 -15.59
C GLY A 221 -9.08 -26.78 -14.58
N GLY A 222 -9.75 -25.94 -13.79
CA GLY A 222 -9.12 -25.17 -12.72
C GLY A 222 -9.91 -25.21 -11.41
N ALA A 223 -9.22 -25.20 -10.28
CA ALA A 223 -9.83 -25.05 -8.98
C ALA A 223 -10.11 -23.57 -8.67
N TYR A 224 -11.33 -23.29 -8.22
CA TYR A 224 -11.78 -21.98 -7.77
C TYR A 224 -12.03 -21.99 -6.27
N SER A 225 -11.47 -21.04 -5.55
CA SER A 225 -11.89 -20.73 -4.17
C SER A 225 -13.13 -19.85 -4.23
N VAL A 226 -14.22 -20.35 -3.66
CA VAL A 226 -15.51 -19.67 -3.62
C VAL A 226 -15.79 -19.29 -2.18
N SER A 227 -15.95 -18.00 -1.93
CA SER A 227 -16.38 -17.44 -0.65
C SER A 227 -17.76 -16.85 -0.82
N TYR A 228 -18.68 -17.18 0.08
CA TYR A 228 -20.07 -16.72 0.02
C TYR A 228 -20.56 -16.30 1.39
N GLY A 229 -21.61 -15.51 1.40
CA GLY A 229 -22.34 -15.17 2.61
C GLY A 229 -23.68 -14.54 2.30
N ARG A 230 -24.52 -14.50 3.31
CA ARG A 230 -25.88 -13.96 3.26
C ARG A 230 -25.93 -12.73 4.14
N MET A 231 -26.64 -11.73 3.69
CA MET A 231 -26.98 -10.53 4.44
C MET A 231 -28.47 -10.28 4.33
N ASP A 232 -29.09 -9.85 5.41
CA ASP A 232 -30.51 -9.50 5.45
C ASP A 232 -30.67 -8.00 5.35
N ARG A 233 -31.38 -7.55 4.29
CA ARG A 233 -31.70 -6.15 4.06
C ARG A 233 -33.23 -5.99 3.96
N LEU A 234 -33.79 -5.21 4.84
CA LEU A 234 -35.25 -4.95 4.84
C LEU A 234 -36.10 -6.24 4.80
N ASN A 235 -35.72 -7.25 5.59
CA ASN A 235 -36.33 -8.59 5.61
C ASN A 235 -36.21 -9.34 4.27
N GLN A 236 -35.23 -9.02 3.46
CA GLN A 236 -34.95 -9.71 2.21
C GLN A 236 -33.54 -10.26 2.23
N GLU A 237 -33.36 -11.52 1.86
CA GLU A 237 -32.08 -12.18 1.82
C GLU A 237 -31.30 -11.79 0.56
N TRP A 238 -30.09 -11.31 0.77
CA TRP A 238 -29.11 -11.06 -0.28
C TRP A 238 -27.96 -12.03 -0.12
N THR A 239 -27.48 -12.60 -1.21
CA THR A 239 -26.36 -13.53 -1.21
C THR A 239 -25.23 -12.98 -2.07
N TYR A 240 -24.09 -12.75 -1.47
CA TYR A 240 -22.88 -12.42 -2.21
C TYR A 240 -22.01 -13.65 -2.41
N VAL A 241 -21.30 -13.68 -3.51
CA VAL A 241 -20.38 -14.76 -3.86
C VAL A 241 -19.17 -14.19 -4.55
N SER A 242 -17.99 -14.58 -4.06
CA SER A 242 -16.71 -14.28 -4.71
C SER A 242 -16.05 -15.59 -5.10
N ALA A 243 -15.78 -15.77 -6.37
CA ALA A 243 -15.10 -16.94 -6.90
C ALA A 243 -13.78 -16.51 -7.57
N SER A 244 -12.67 -16.96 -7.03
CA SER A 244 -11.33 -16.64 -7.52
C SER A 244 -10.57 -17.90 -7.88
N PRO A 245 -9.88 -17.96 -9.04
CA PRO A 245 -9.06 -19.12 -9.39
C PRO A 245 -7.98 -19.32 -8.31
N MET A 246 -7.85 -20.53 -7.81
CA MET A 246 -6.83 -20.88 -6.82
C MET A 246 -5.41 -20.58 -7.34
N SER A 247 -5.18 -20.80 -8.62
CA SER A 247 -3.93 -20.45 -9.28
C SER A 247 -3.60 -18.96 -9.21
N ALA A 248 -4.60 -18.08 -9.24
CA ALA A 248 -4.38 -16.64 -9.13
C ALA A 248 -4.11 -16.22 -7.67
N ILE A 249 -4.77 -16.87 -6.70
CA ILE A 249 -4.56 -16.65 -5.27
C ILE A 249 -3.15 -17.11 -4.87
N THR A 250 -2.71 -18.25 -5.37
CA THR A 250 -1.41 -18.83 -5.04
C THR A 250 -0.24 -18.29 -5.88
N ALA A 251 -0.52 -17.67 -7.04
CA ALA A 251 0.49 -17.19 -7.97
C ALA A 251 1.59 -16.32 -7.32
N PRO A 252 1.32 -15.32 -6.47
CA PRO A 252 2.35 -14.52 -5.83
C PRO A 252 3.29 -15.36 -4.96
N VAL A 253 2.73 -16.31 -4.19
CA VAL A 253 3.49 -17.18 -3.29
C VAL A 253 4.33 -18.17 -4.10
N LEU A 254 3.75 -18.75 -5.15
CA LEU A 254 4.48 -19.66 -6.06
C LEU A 254 5.59 -18.93 -6.81
N PHE A 255 5.38 -17.69 -7.21
CA PHE A 255 6.42 -16.86 -7.82
C PHE A 255 7.57 -16.61 -6.84
N LEU A 256 7.26 -16.18 -5.60
CA LEU A 256 8.28 -15.99 -4.57
C LEU A 256 9.02 -17.30 -4.26
N SER A 257 8.29 -18.41 -4.13
CA SER A 257 8.88 -19.72 -3.90
C SER A 257 9.84 -20.16 -5.02
N LYS A 258 9.45 -19.95 -6.29
CA LYS A 258 10.32 -20.21 -7.44
C LYS A 258 11.55 -19.30 -7.45
N LEU A 259 11.37 -18.02 -7.10
CA LEU A 259 12.47 -17.06 -7.00
C LEU A 259 13.45 -17.45 -5.89
N ILE A 260 12.96 -17.80 -4.71
CA ILE A 260 13.80 -18.27 -3.59
C ILE A 260 14.52 -19.56 -4.01
N ALA A 261 13.82 -20.51 -4.60
CA ALA A 261 14.42 -21.76 -5.08
C ALA A 261 15.50 -21.50 -6.14
N SER A 262 15.25 -20.62 -7.09
CA SER A 262 16.23 -20.28 -8.15
C SER A 262 17.48 -19.60 -7.56
N VAL A 263 17.29 -18.66 -6.62
CA VAL A 263 18.40 -17.99 -5.93
C VAL A 263 19.19 -18.99 -5.08
N SER A 264 18.49 -19.89 -4.39
CA SER A 264 19.15 -20.94 -3.61
C SER A 264 19.96 -21.89 -4.47
N ILE A 265 19.42 -22.33 -5.61
CA ILE A 265 20.13 -23.19 -6.57
C ILE A 265 21.33 -22.44 -7.16
N ALA A 266 21.13 -21.15 -7.56
CA ALA A 266 22.23 -20.33 -8.05
C ALA A 266 23.33 -20.14 -7.00
N GLY A 267 22.95 -19.93 -5.73
CA GLY A 267 23.88 -19.85 -4.60
C GLY A 267 24.67 -21.15 -4.41
N ILE A 268 24.00 -22.31 -4.48
CA ILE A 268 24.66 -23.63 -4.38
C ILE A 268 25.63 -23.82 -5.56
N VAL A 269 25.20 -23.53 -6.78
CA VAL A 269 26.05 -23.63 -7.97
C VAL A 269 27.25 -22.69 -7.84
N LEU A 270 27.03 -21.45 -7.41
CA LEU A 270 28.11 -20.49 -7.18
C LEU A 270 29.08 -21.00 -6.09
N ALA A 271 28.54 -21.55 -5.00
CA ALA A 271 29.37 -22.15 -3.94
C ALA A 271 30.22 -23.30 -4.46
N PHE A 272 29.65 -24.18 -5.31
CA PHE A 272 30.42 -25.26 -5.96
C PHE A 272 31.49 -24.71 -6.90
N ILE A 273 31.17 -23.69 -7.71
CA ILE A 273 32.14 -23.04 -8.61
C ILE A 273 33.25 -22.39 -7.80
N LEU A 274 32.92 -21.65 -6.74
CA LEU A 274 33.90 -21.03 -5.85
C LEU A 274 34.76 -22.05 -5.12
N ALA A 275 34.15 -23.13 -4.62
CA ALA A 275 34.87 -24.23 -3.97
C ALA A 275 35.82 -24.93 -4.95
N TRP A 276 35.37 -25.22 -6.19
CA TRP A 276 36.19 -25.78 -7.24
C TRP A 276 37.32 -24.84 -7.65
N TYR A 277 37.02 -23.55 -7.86
CA TYR A 277 38.01 -22.51 -8.18
C TYR A 277 39.03 -22.34 -7.05
N ALA A 278 38.55 -22.23 -5.79
CA ALA A 278 39.40 -22.12 -4.62
C ALA A 278 40.26 -23.38 -4.46
N SER A 279 39.69 -24.56 -4.61
CA SER A 279 40.45 -25.84 -4.58
C SER A 279 41.54 -25.86 -5.65
N HIS A 280 41.23 -25.43 -6.86
CA HIS A 280 42.20 -25.48 -7.96
C HIS A 280 43.27 -24.40 -7.87
N LYS A 281 42.86 -23.15 -7.48
CA LYS A 281 43.76 -22.01 -7.46
C LYS A 281 44.54 -21.87 -6.17
N ILE A 282 44.00 -22.34 -5.04
CA ILE A 282 44.67 -22.27 -3.74
C ILE A 282 45.56 -23.50 -3.52
N TYR A 283 45.06 -24.69 -3.90
CA TYR A 283 45.85 -25.95 -3.72
C TYR A 283 47.06 -26.00 -4.66
N SER A 284 46.96 -25.53 -5.89
CA SER A 284 48.06 -25.56 -6.85
C SER A 284 49.29 -24.71 -6.44
N PRO A 285 49.13 -23.42 -5.99
CA PRO A 285 50.26 -22.64 -5.48
C PRO A 285 50.81 -23.13 -4.16
N VAL A 286 49.93 -23.56 -3.24
CA VAL A 286 50.38 -24.13 -1.95
C VAL A 286 51.17 -25.42 -2.17
N ALA A 287 50.73 -26.30 -3.02
CA ALA A 287 51.48 -27.48 -3.42
C ALA A 287 52.82 -27.14 -4.11
N ARG A 288 52.90 -26.02 -4.86
CA ARG A 288 54.15 -25.52 -5.41
C ARG A 288 55.08 -24.89 -4.35
N LEU A 289 54.51 -24.17 -3.40
CA LEU A 289 55.26 -23.59 -2.29
C LEU A 289 55.79 -24.66 -1.36
N ILE A 290 54.98 -25.67 -1.07
CA ILE A 290 55.41 -26.87 -0.31
C ILE A 290 56.55 -27.59 -1.04
N LYS A 291 56.44 -27.72 -2.39
CA LYS A 291 57.53 -28.32 -3.19
C LYS A 291 58.80 -27.45 -3.24
N LEU A 292 58.65 -26.12 -3.19
CA LEU A 292 59.79 -25.19 -3.20
C LEU A 292 60.43 -25.04 -1.82
N CYS A 293 59.67 -25.24 -0.72
CA CYS A 293 60.17 -25.15 0.66
C CYS A 293 60.72 -26.48 1.18
N SER A 294 60.30 -27.60 0.59
CA SER A 294 60.91 -28.93 0.84
C SER A 294 61.99 -29.16 -0.20
N GLY A 295 63.17 -28.49 -0.02
CA GLY A 295 64.36 -28.76 -0.84
C GLY A 295 64.58 -30.27 -1.04
N GLU A 296 65.17 -30.64 -2.19
CA GLU A 296 65.42 -32.02 -2.65
C GLU A 296 65.96 -32.92 -1.53
N GLY A 297 65.10 -33.60 -0.80
CA GLY A 297 65.53 -34.57 0.19
C GLY A 297 64.50 -34.85 1.28
N LYS A 298 63.65 -35.85 1.05
CA LYS A 298 62.70 -36.48 1.94
C LYS A 298 61.35 -35.74 2.11
N ALA A 299 60.38 -36.27 1.39
CA ALA A 299 58.96 -36.11 1.72
C ALA A 299 58.68 -36.75 3.09
N ALA A 300 58.91 -36.00 4.15
CA ALA A 300 58.41 -36.33 5.47
C ALA A 300 57.00 -35.77 5.53
N TYR A 301 56.06 -36.69 5.65
CA TYR A 301 54.63 -36.41 5.90
C TYR A 301 54.53 -35.86 7.32
N PHE A 302 54.52 -34.51 7.45
CA PHE A 302 54.28 -33.85 8.74
C PHE A 302 52.82 -33.40 8.76
N PRO A 303 52.03 -33.86 9.73
CA PRO A 303 50.65 -33.39 9.91
C PRO A 303 50.59 -31.90 10.38
N ASP A 304 51.73 -31.24 10.62
CA ASP A 304 51.80 -29.93 11.22
C ASP A 304 52.28 -28.78 10.28
N GLU A 305 52.39 -29.05 8.98
CA GLU A 305 52.85 -28.03 8.02
C GLU A 305 51.90 -26.81 7.91
N PHE A 306 50.61 -27.04 8.17
CA PHE A 306 49.64 -25.99 8.26
C PHE A 306 49.79 -25.12 9.51
N HIS A 307 50.14 -25.72 10.64
CA HIS A 307 50.34 -24.98 11.89
C HIS A 307 51.55 -24.06 11.85
N TRP A 308 52.63 -24.47 11.14
CA TRP A 308 53.79 -23.59 10.92
C TRP A 308 53.51 -22.41 9.98
N LEU A 309 52.73 -22.65 8.91
CA LEU A 309 52.23 -21.59 7.99
C LEU A 309 51.24 -20.66 8.71
N GLU A 310 50.35 -21.22 9.55
CA GLU A 310 49.38 -20.49 10.36
C GLU A 310 50.11 -19.54 11.34
N LYS A 311 51.10 -20.05 12.08
CA LYS A 311 51.88 -19.25 13.02
C LYS A 311 52.70 -18.13 12.34
N ARG A 312 53.26 -18.41 11.18
CA ARG A 312 54.00 -17.43 10.41
C ARG A 312 53.09 -16.37 9.77
N TRP A 313 51.88 -16.78 9.41
CA TRP A 313 50.87 -15.89 8.90
C TRP A 313 50.26 -15.05 10.03
N GLU A 314 50.04 -15.59 11.20
CA GLU A 314 49.64 -14.86 12.39
C GLU A 314 50.63 -13.74 12.73
N ASP A 315 51.96 -14.08 12.80
CA ASP A 315 53.01 -13.12 13.08
C ASP A 315 53.00 -11.95 12.05
N LEU A 316 52.89 -12.25 10.75
CA LEU A 316 52.85 -11.27 9.67
C LEU A 316 51.53 -10.48 9.64
N SER A 317 50.41 -11.14 9.96
CA SER A 317 49.07 -10.53 10.01
C SER A 317 48.96 -9.58 11.20
N GLU A 318 49.52 -9.96 12.34
CA GLU A 318 49.54 -9.12 13.55
C GLU A 318 50.37 -7.84 13.31
N GLU A 319 51.54 -7.94 12.65
CA GLU A 319 52.34 -6.81 12.28
C GLU A 319 51.70 -5.91 11.25
N SER A 320 51.07 -6.49 10.22
CA SER A 320 50.29 -5.75 9.22
C SER A 320 48.99 -5.14 9.81
N GLY A 321 48.32 -5.88 10.70
CA GLY A 321 47.14 -5.39 11.41
C GLY A 321 47.41 -4.24 12.34
N ARG A 322 48.56 -4.25 13.00
CA ARG A 322 49.05 -3.13 13.84
C ARG A 322 49.31 -1.89 13.01
N LEU A 323 49.98 -2.02 11.88
CA LEU A 323 50.23 -0.91 10.96
C LEU A 323 48.96 -0.34 10.36
N LYS A 324 47.99 -1.18 9.99
CA LYS A 324 46.65 -0.75 9.45
C LYS A 324 45.77 -0.08 10.50
N LYS A 325 45.85 -0.44 11.76
CA LYS A 325 45.09 0.18 12.86
C LYS A 325 45.68 1.53 13.29
N GLU A 326 47.00 1.70 13.18
CA GLU A 326 47.67 2.96 13.55
C GLU A 326 47.41 4.07 12.53
N LEU A 327 47.31 3.77 11.22
CA LEU A 327 47.08 4.72 10.15
C LEU A 327 45.76 5.55 10.27
N PRO A 328 44.58 4.96 10.42
CA PRO A 328 43.33 5.71 10.57
C PRO A 328 43.30 6.54 11.87
N HIS A 329 43.88 6.00 12.94
CA HIS A 329 43.94 6.70 14.21
C HIS A 329 44.84 7.96 14.11
N ALA A 330 46.00 7.84 13.45
CA ALA A 330 46.90 8.96 13.19
C ALA A 330 46.25 10.04 12.30
N ALA A 331 45.47 9.63 11.30
CA ALA A 331 44.72 10.56 10.47
C ALA A 331 43.67 11.32 11.29
N ASN A 332 42.88 10.62 12.08
CA ASN A 332 41.87 11.25 12.95
C ASN A 332 42.48 12.23 13.94
N VAL A 333 43.58 11.86 14.58
CA VAL A 333 44.29 12.75 15.50
C VAL A 333 44.83 13.98 14.77
N PHE A 334 45.35 13.82 13.54
CA PHE A 334 45.82 14.95 12.73
C PHE A 334 44.65 15.91 12.39
N PHE A 335 43.53 15.42 11.86
CA PHE A 335 42.40 16.27 11.51
C PHE A 335 41.74 16.92 12.74
N GLN A 336 41.66 16.22 13.84
CA GLN A 336 41.16 16.77 15.09
C GLN A 336 42.04 17.92 15.60
N ARG A 337 43.35 17.76 15.55
CA ARG A 337 44.30 18.81 15.90
C ARG A 337 44.26 19.98 14.92
N LEU A 338 44.07 19.72 13.63
CA LEU A 338 43.88 20.76 12.63
C LEU A 338 42.65 21.62 12.94
N LEU A 339 41.52 20.98 13.24
CA LEU A 339 40.24 21.64 13.59
C LEU A 339 40.31 22.38 14.94
N SER A 340 41.11 21.89 15.88
CA SER A 340 41.34 22.59 17.18
C SER A 340 42.32 23.75 17.12
N GLY A 341 42.81 24.10 15.94
CA GLY A 341 43.73 25.24 15.75
C GLY A 341 45.15 24.98 16.20
N TYR A 342 45.56 23.75 16.50
CA TYR A 342 46.91 23.42 16.97
C TYR A 342 48.02 23.78 15.97
N PHE A 343 47.70 23.90 14.69
CA PHE A 343 48.61 24.23 13.61
C PHE A 343 48.42 25.68 13.11
N ALA A 344 47.85 26.56 13.91
CA ALA A 344 47.58 27.95 13.52
C ALA A 344 48.88 28.74 13.16
N ASP A 345 50.00 28.40 13.79
CA ASP A 345 51.30 29.03 13.53
C ASP A 345 52.14 28.30 12.46
N GLU A 346 51.61 27.19 11.88
CA GLU A 346 52.36 26.44 10.88
C GLU A 346 52.20 27.07 9.48
N SER A 347 53.27 27.03 8.67
CA SER A 347 53.18 27.58 7.32
C SER A 347 52.21 26.80 6.44
N GLU A 348 51.48 27.51 5.59
CA GLU A 348 50.52 26.91 4.64
C GLU A 348 51.11 25.77 3.81
N ARG A 349 52.38 25.90 3.43
CA ARG A 349 53.13 24.90 2.66
C ARG A 349 53.27 23.58 3.42
N ASN A 350 53.58 23.62 4.69
CA ASN A 350 53.73 22.44 5.53
C ASN A 350 52.39 21.75 5.78
N LEU A 351 51.34 22.51 5.98
CA LEU A 351 49.97 21.96 6.13
C LEU A 351 49.51 21.26 4.85
N ARG A 352 49.78 21.85 3.68
CA ARG A 352 49.43 21.23 2.38
C ARG A 352 50.20 19.93 2.15
N ASP A 353 51.49 19.86 2.51
CA ASP A 353 52.32 18.65 2.39
C ASP A 353 51.82 17.53 3.36
N ARG A 354 51.34 17.90 4.52
CA ARG A 354 50.71 16.95 5.46
C ARG A 354 49.37 16.43 4.96
N LEU A 355 48.51 17.30 4.45
CA LEU A 355 47.21 16.91 3.85
C LEU A 355 47.40 15.96 2.67
N LYS A 356 48.42 16.22 1.83
CA LYS A 356 48.75 15.31 0.71
C LYS A 356 49.13 13.91 1.17
N ARG A 357 49.82 13.76 2.31
CA ARG A 357 50.14 12.42 2.88
C ARG A 357 48.91 11.64 3.28
N TRP A 358 47.81 12.31 3.58
CA TRP A 358 46.52 11.71 3.91
C TRP A 358 45.59 11.57 2.69
N GLY A 359 46.11 11.78 1.46
CA GLY A 359 45.35 11.65 0.22
C GLY A 359 44.49 12.86 -0.15
N TRP A 360 44.66 13.99 0.55
CA TRP A 360 43.99 15.23 0.20
C TRP A 360 44.89 16.07 -0.70
N GLU A 361 44.56 16.13 -1.99
CA GLU A 361 45.33 16.97 -2.94
C GLU A 361 45.10 18.45 -2.62
N ALA A 362 46.10 19.05 -2.01
CA ALA A 362 46.01 20.42 -1.50
C ALA A 362 46.39 21.49 -2.54
N LYS A 363 46.91 21.11 -3.73
CA LYS A 363 47.50 22.07 -4.68
C LYS A 363 46.44 22.93 -5.37
N ASP A 364 45.26 22.35 -5.66
CA ASP A 364 44.21 23.00 -6.41
C ASP A 364 42.87 23.06 -5.63
N ASN A 365 42.90 22.74 -4.34
CA ASN A 365 41.69 22.74 -3.48
C ASN A 365 41.70 23.95 -2.54
N VAL A 366 40.47 24.48 -2.34
CA VAL A 366 40.16 25.46 -1.30
C VAL A 366 39.53 24.70 -0.13
N PHE A 367 39.97 25.02 1.09
CA PHE A 367 39.51 24.41 2.32
C PHE A 367 38.66 25.41 3.10
N THR A 368 37.61 24.94 3.69
CA THR A 368 36.81 25.72 4.63
C THR A 368 36.35 24.86 5.81
N ILE A 369 36.20 25.50 6.95
CA ILE A 369 35.64 24.85 8.14
C ILE A 369 34.30 25.48 8.42
N ILE A 370 33.33 24.66 8.65
CA ILE A 370 31.98 25.07 9.06
C ILE A 370 31.76 24.47 10.44
N ASP A 371 31.37 25.31 11.39
CA ASP A 371 30.85 24.85 12.69
C ASP A 371 29.34 24.83 12.62
N VAL A 372 28.77 23.66 12.83
CA VAL A 372 27.33 23.40 12.73
C VAL A 372 26.81 23.10 14.13
N GLN A 373 25.98 23.96 14.64
CA GLN A 373 25.40 23.81 15.97
C GLN A 373 23.88 23.64 15.91
N LEU A 374 23.37 22.67 16.63
CA LEU A 374 21.94 22.42 16.77
C LEU A 374 21.39 23.21 17.95
N THR A 375 20.34 23.99 17.72
CA THR A 375 19.70 24.83 18.73
C THR A 375 18.20 24.53 18.80
N GLY A 376 17.56 24.91 19.90
CA GLY A 376 16.10 24.70 20.10
C GLY A 376 15.72 23.41 20.82
N LEU A 377 16.65 22.52 21.15
CA LEU A 377 16.36 21.26 21.87
C LEU A 377 15.73 21.48 23.25
N TYR A 378 16.01 22.62 23.87
CA TYR A 378 15.54 22.95 25.20
C TYR A 378 14.28 23.85 25.23
N GLU A 379 13.79 24.30 24.08
CA GLU A 379 12.68 25.26 23.98
C GLU A 379 11.29 24.60 23.85
N GLY A 380 11.22 23.26 23.87
CA GLY A 380 9.97 22.50 23.98
C GLY A 380 9.06 22.45 22.75
N ASN A 381 9.48 23.02 21.62
CA ASN A 381 8.67 23.09 20.39
C ASN A 381 9.03 22.02 19.34
N GLY A 382 9.99 21.14 19.61
CA GLY A 382 10.46 20.12 18.67
C GLY A 382 10.02 18.70 19.02
N SER A 383 10.26 17.78 18.08
CA SER A 383 10.03 16.34 18.26
C SER A 383 11.02 15.67 19.23
N PHE A 384 12.06 16.39 19.66
CA PHE A 384 13.14 15.91 20.52
C PHE A 384 13.10 16.55 21.89
N THR A 385 13.42 15.75 22.91
CA THR A 385 13.51 16.19 24.32
C THR A 385 14.98 16.15 24.77
N LYS A 386 15.27 16.68 25.97
CA LYS A 386 16.60 16.64 26.59
C LYS A 386 17.19 15.21 26.69
N LYS A 387 16.34 14.19 26.73
CA LYS A 387 16.78 12.78 26.77
C LYS A 387 17.27 12.29 25.41
N ASP A 388 16.90 12.98 24.35
CA ASP A 388 17.20 12.60 22.97
C ASP A 388 18.43 13.33 22.40
N GLU A 389 19.23 13.97 23.26
CA GLU A 389 20.41 14.75 22.89
C GLU A 389 21.40 13.95 22.02
N SER A 390 21.69 12.71 22.40
CA SER A 390 22.55 11.82 21.62
C SER A 390 21.96 11.46 20.27
N LEU A 391 20.62 11.29 20.19
CA LEU A 391 19.92 10.99 18.95
C LEU A 391 19.91 12.21 18.03
N ALA A 392 19.72 13.41 18.58
CA ALA A 392 19.78 14.66 17.83
C ALA A 392 21.19 14.90 17.27
N GLY A 393 22.25 14.66 18.05
CA GLY A 393 23.63 14.71 17.57
C GLY A 393 23.94 13.68 16.47
N PHE A 394 23.46 12.45 16.64
CA PHE A 394 23.57 11.39 15.61
C PHE A 394 22.86 11.77 14.30
N LEU A 395 21.65 12.32 14.40
CA LEU A 395 20.90 12.80 13.25
C LEU A 395 21.64 13.93 12.53
N LEU A 396 22.16 14.94 13.29
CA LEU A 396 22.96 16.00 12.75
C LEU A 396 24.15 15.45 11.96
N GLY A 397 24.93 14.54 12.56
CA GLY A 397 26.12 13.95 11.94
C GLY A 397 25.80 13.18 10.66
N ASN A 398 24.74 12.41 10.63
CA ASN A 398 24.36 11.62 9.45
C ASN A 398 23.86 12.48 8.30
N ILE A 399 22.94 13.43 8.57
CA ILE A 399 22.42 14.33 7.53
C ILE A 399 23.56 15.18 6.96
N THR A 400 24.41 15.75 7.83
CA THR A 400 25.53 16.57 7.40
C THR A 400 26.49 15.76 6.51
N ARG A 401 26.79 14.51 6.89
CA ARG A 401 27.64 13.61 6.10
C ARG A 401 27.06 13.31 4.74
N GLU A 402 25.78 13.02 4.69
CA GLU A 402 25.09 12.66 3.44
C GLU A 402 25.04 13.86 2.48
N LEU A 403 24.62 15.02 2.97
CA LEU A 403 24.51 16.23 2.14
C LEU A 403 25.90 16.73 1.69
N ALA A 404 26.87 16.80 2.61
CA ALA A 404 28.21 17.20 2.27
C ALA A 404 28.84 16.24 1.25
N GLY A 405 28.61 14.92 1.39
CA GLY A 405 29.14 13.90 0.48
C GLY A 405 28.60 13.97 -0.95
N ARG A 406 27.46 14.63 -1.16
CA ARG A 406 26.89 14.87 -2.49
C ARG A 406 27.58 16.03 -3.22
N THR A 407 28.10 17.01 -2.46
CA THR A 407 28.55 18.27 -2.99
C THR A 407 30.09 18.39 -3.00
N PHE A 408 30.77 17.82 -1.99
CA PHE A 408 32.20 18.03 -1.79
C PHE A 408 33.00 16.74 -1.94
N ASN A 409 34.20 16.86 -2.56
CA ASN A 409 35.05 15.70 -2.86
C ASN A 409 35.78 15.15 -1.62
N HIS A 410 36.11 16.01 -0.65
CA HIS A 410 36.80 15.63 0.58
C HIS A 410 36.10 16.26 1.77
N ILE A 411 35.74 15.40 2.73
CA ILE A 411 35.01 15.79 3.92
C ILE A 411 35.66 15.12 5.12
N TYR A 412 35.88 15.89 6.17
CA TYR A 412 36.17 15.35 7.49
C TYR A 412 35.29 16.03 8.52
N MET A 413 34.69 15.23 9.41
CA MET A 413 33.76 15.71 10.44
C MET A 413 34.17 15.18 11.79
N THR A 414 34.09 16.04 12.79
CA THR A 414 34.35 15.68 14.19
C THR A 414 33.34 16.38 15.11
N ASP A 415 32.89 15.67 16.12
CA ASP A 415 32.05 16.25 17.16
C ASP A 415 32.92 17.19 18.03
N VAL A 416 32.44 18.42 18.17
CA VAL A 416 33.08 19.42 19.05
C VAL A 416 32.41 19.39 20.42
N ARG A 417 31.08 19.26 20.43
CA ARG A 417 30.24 19.09 21.63
C ARG A 417 29.05 18.21 21.24
N SER A 418 28.25 17.76 22.21
CA SER A 418 27.14 16.85 21.99
C SER A 418 26.12 17.28 20.92
N LEU A 419 26.02 18.58 20.65
CA LEU A 419 25.11 19.16 19.65
C LEU A 419 25.83 20.06 18.64
N SER A 420 27.14 19.98 18.53
CA SER A 420 27.91 20.74 17.55
C SER A 420 28.94 19.87 16.83
N LEU A 421 29.08 20.12 15.54
CA LEU A 421 29.87 19.34 14.60
C LEU A 421 30.80 20.30 13.80
N ALA A 422 32.08 20.12 13.85
CA ALA A 422 32.98 20.79 12.94
C ALA A 422 33.16 19.98 11.67
N VAL A 423 32.95 20.64 10.55
CA VAL A 423 33.03 20.04 9.21
C VAL A 423 34.16 20.76 8.42
N LEU A 424 35.20 20.04 8.07
CA LEU A 424 36.22 20.49 7.13
C LEU A 424 35.81 20.02 5.73
N LEU A 425 35.66 20.97 4.84
CA LEU A 425 35.28 20.75 3.45
C LEU A 425 36.43 21.14 2.53
N ALA A 426 36.63 20.39 1.47
CA ALA A 426 37.53 20.77 0.39
C ALA A 426 36.86 20.57 -0.97
N SER A 427 37.00 21.55 -1.83
CA SER A 427 36.55 21.51 -3.23
C SER A 427 37.59 22.12 -4.15
N GLY A 428 37.56 21.76 -5.44
CA GLY A 428 38.44 22.34 -6.44
C GLY A 428 38.29 23.86 -6.50
N ARG A 429 39.34 24.51 -6.96
CA ARG A 429 39.44 25.99 -7.10
C ARG A 429 38.40 26.48 -8.11
N ASN A 430 37.16 26.62 -7.70
CA ASN A 430 36.04 27.11 -8.50
C ASN A 430 35.51 28.41 -7.88
N THR A 431 35.21 29.40 -8.70
CA THR A 431 34.53 30.64 -8.28
C THR A 431 33.21 30.41 -7.61
N ALA A 432 32.57 29.25 -7.86
CA ALA A 432 31.28 28.83 -7.27
C ALA A 432 31.39 28.26 -5.85
N PHE A 433 32.59 28.04 -5.28
CA PHE A 433 32.77 27.36 -3.98
C PHE A 433 32.01 28.05 -2.84
N LYS A 434 31.94 29.38 -2.83
CA LYS A 434 31.16 30.14 -1.84
C LYS A 434 29.65 29.93 -2.00
N GLU A 435 29.20 29.80 -3.23
CA GLU A 435 27.78 29.55 -3.56
C GLU A 435 27.42 28.13 -3.20
N GLU A 436 28.29 27.16 -3.46
CA GLU A 436 28.12 25.76 -3.08
C GLU A 436 28.01 25.61 -1.55
N ILE A 437 28.88 26.30 -0.78
CA ILE A 437 28.76 26.32 0.68
C ILE A 437 27.45 26.96 1.12
N ALA A 438 27.07 28.09 0.55
CA ALA A 438 25.83 28.77 0.92
C ALA A 438 24.58 27.96 0.57
N GLN A 439 24.63 27.18 -0.50
CA GLN A 439 23.59 26.25 -0.88
C GLN A 439 23.54 25.07 0.08
N PHE A 440 24.69 24.47 0.39
CA PHE A 440 24.81 23.37 1.34
C PHE A 440 24.28 23.76 2.72
N VAL A 441 24.64 24.94 3.23
CA VAL A 441 24.17 25.42 4.54
C VAL A 441 22.66 25.61 4.54
N ARG A 442 22.07 26.16 3.47
CA ARG A 442 20.62 26.30 3.33
C ARG A 442 19.92 24.95 3.32
N GLU A 443 20.40 24.03 2.47
CA GLU A 443 19.83 22.70 2.33
C GLU A 443 19.93 21.92 3.66
N LEU A 444 21.07 22.02 4.34
CA LEU A 444 21.26 21.40 5.66
C LEU A 444 20.26 21.94 6.70
N THR A 445 20.08 23.27 6.73
CA THR A 445 19.14 23.93 7.65
C THR A 445 17.72 23.50 7.37
N ASP A 446 17.30 23.48 6.10
CA ASP A 446 15.94 23.12 5.69
C ASP A 446 15.66 21.64 5.98
N VAL A 447 16.58 20.74 5.65
CA VAL A 447 16.41 19.30 5.89
C VAL A 447 16.33 19.01 7.39
N ILE A 448 17.24 19.54 8.18
CA ILE A 448 17.23 19.32 9.63
C ILE A 448 15.95 19.89 10.25
N TYR A 449 15.54 21.08 9.86
CA TYR A 449 14.30 21.67 10.37
C TYR A 449 13.06 20.87 9.95
N SER A 450 13.03 20.38 8.73
CA SER A 450 11.89 19.56 8.24
C SER A 450 11.69 18.29 9.07
N ILE A 451 12.80 17.65 9.47
CA ILE A 451 12.77 16.34 10.14
C ILE A 451 12.64 16.50 11.66
N SER A 452 13.40 17.43 12.26
CA SER A 452 13.54 17.53 13.72
C SER A 452 12.82 18.71 14.34
N LYS A 453 12.43 19.72 13.55
CA LYS A 453 11.97 21.05 13.99
C LYS A 453 12.97 21.79 14.87
N LEU A 454 14.24 21.39 14.81
CA LEU A 454 15.36 22.07 15.47
C LEU A 454 16.03 23.03 14.49
N HIS A 455 16.64 24.08 15.01
CA HIS A 455 17.36 25.05 14.22
C HIS A 455 18.84 24.72 14.16
N VAL A 456 19.47 25.01 13.01
CA VAL A 456 20.92 24.91 12.79
C VAL A 456 21.46 26.32 12.72
N THR A 457 22.50 26.57 13.47
CA THR A 457 23.25 27.82 13.45
C THR A 457 24.74 27.57 13.19
#